data_e34c18d97b14741053e35f84845ab52c
#
_entry.id   e34c18d97b14741053e35f84845ab52c
#
_cell.length_a   1.000
_cell.length_b   1.000
_cell.length_c   1.000
_cell.angle_alpha   90.00
_cell.angle_beta   90.00
_cell.angle_gamma   90.00
#
_symmetry.space_group_name_H-M   'P 1'
#
loop_
_entity.id
_entity.type
_entity.pdbx_description
1 polymer ?
#
loop_
_entity_poly.entity_id
_entity_poly.type
_entity_poly.pdbx_seq_one_letter_code
_entity_poly.pdbx_strand_id
1 'polypeptide(L)'
;MAIIIKKVSSKKELKTFIRFNYELYKGNPYSVPDLYDDMLNTFSSKKNAAFEFCEAEYFLAYKDNKVVGRVAAIINNRANQTWDKKEVRFGWIDFIDDEEVSSALLKAVEDWGKQKGMDTITGPLGFTDMDAEGMLIEGFDQLGTMATIYNYPYYPQHMEKLGFEKDADWVEFKLYVPDQLPEKFVRISEIILQKYKLKIKKLTRKEIKEKHYGQKIFDLINEAYAPLYGFSKMTQGQIDQYVNTYLPLLDLRMVSIVETEDGELVAAGISMASLSKALQKAKGRISVSYTHLTLP
;
A
#
# COMPACT_ATOMS: atom_id res chain seq x y z
N MET A 1 10.30 -7.46 32.10
CA MET A 1 11.61 -6.85 31.72
C MET A 1 11.33 -5.65 30.82
N ALA A 2 12.13 -4.61 30.86
CA ALA A 2 11.85 -3.36 30.15
C ALA A 2 11.93 -3.53 28.61
N ILE A 3 11.01 -2.90 27.89
CA ILE A 3 11.06 -2.78 26.44
C ILE A 3 12.09 -1.73 26.05
N ILE A 4 12.98 -2.07 25.13
CA ILE A 4 14.03 -1.17 24.63
C ILE A 4 13.71 -0.84 23.17
N ILE A 5 13.46 0.43 22.88
CA ILE A 5 13.30 0.92 21.52
C ILE A 5 14.65 1.31 20.93
N LYS A 6 14.94 0.83 19.72
CA LYS A 6 16.14 1.20 18.96
C LYS A 6 15.76 1.74 17.59
N LYS A 7 16.37 2.86 17.25
CA LYS A 7 16.34 3.42 15.90
C LYS A 7 17.14 2.52 14.96
N VAL A 8 16.58 2.26 13.77
CA VAL A 8 17.24 1.53 12.69
C VAL A 8 18.26 2.46 12.02
N SER A 9 19.54 2.17 12.16
CA SER A 9 20.63 3.01 11.65
C SER A 9 21.52 2.33 10.61
N SER A 10 21.35 1.03 10.39
CA SER A 10 22.17 0.23 9.49
C SER A 10 21.34 -0.64 8.55
N LYS A 11 21.95 -1.04 7.41
CA LYS A 11 21.32 -2.01 6.48
C LYS A 11 20.99 -3.35 7.17
N LYS A 12 21.78 -3.75 8.17
CA LYS A 12 21.52 -4.99 8.92
C LYS A 12 20.25 -4.85 9.75
N GLU A 13 20.09 -3.73 10.43
CA GLU A 13 18.90 -3.44 11.23
C GLU A 13 17.65 -3.25 10.35
N LEU A 14 17.80 -2.58 9.18
CA LEU A 14 16.71 -2.47 8.21
C LEU A 14 16.24 -3.86 7.73
N LYS A 15 17.16 -4.77 7.45
CA LYS A 15 16.80 -6.15 7.13
C LYS A 15 16.11 -6.86 8.29
N THR A 16 16.49 -6.57 9.53
CA THR A 16 15.81 -7.08 10.72
C THR A 16 14.40 -6.51 10.84
N PHE A 17 14.25 -5.21 10.62
CA PHE A 17 12.96 -4.53 10.57
C PHE A 17 11.99 -5.18 9.57
N ILE A 18 12.44 -5.39 8.34
CA ILE A 18 11.63 -6.03 7.30
C ILE A 18 11.30 -7.49 7.69
N ARG A 19 12.29 -8.26 8.14
CA ARG A 19 12.13 -9.69 8.47
C ARG A 19 11.21 -9.95 9.63
N PHE A 20 11.05 -9.01 10.56
CA PHE A 20 10.18 -9.20 11.71
C PHE A 20 8.74 -9.54 11.30
N ASN A 21 8.17 -8.88 10.31
CA ASN A 21 6.83 -9.20 9.78
C ASN A 21 6.75 -10.65 9.29
N TYR A 22 7.74 -11.12 8.51
CA TYR A 22 7.74 -12.48 7.97
C TYR A 22 7.84 -13.54 9.06
N GLU A 23 8.56 -13.25 10.16
CA GLU A 23 8.68 -14.17 11.28
C GLU A 23 7.42 -14.14 12.16
N LEU A 24 6.81 -12.97 12.37
CA LEU A 24 5.60 -12.79 13.16
C LEU A 24 4.42 -13.56 12.55
N TYR A 25 4.24 -13.49 11.22
CA TYR A 25 3.15 -14.15 10.50
C TYR A 25 3.53 -15.53 9.94
N LYS A 26 4.66 -16.08 10.34
CA LYS A 26 5.12 -17.37 9.84
C LYS A 26 4.12 -18.50 10.16
N GLY A 27 3.63 -19.14 9.10
CA GLY A 27 2.64 -20.21 9.20
C GLY A 27 1.18 -19.75 9.30
N ASN A 28 0.93 -18.44 9.30
CA ASN A 28 -0.42 -17.91 9.19
C ASN A 28 -0.97 -18.18 7.78
N PRO A 29 -2.14 -18.84 7.62
CA PRO A 29 -2.68 -19.23 6.32
C PRO A 29 -3.30 -18.06 5.54
N TYR A 30 -3.57 -16.93 6.19
CA TYR A 30 -4.31 -15.80 5.64
C TYR A 30 -3.40 -14.61 5.29
N SER A 31 -2.28 -14.46 5.98
CA SER A 31 -1.31 -13.41 5.71
C SER A 31 -0.55 -13.69 4.41
N VAL A 32 -0.39 -12.65 3.60
CA VAL A 32 0.41 -12.68 2.36
C VAL A 32 1.63 -11.80 2.55
N PRO A 33 2.84 -12.37 2.51
CA PRO A 33 4.05 -11.60 2.73
C PRO A 33 4.31 -10.66 1.55
N ASP A 34 4.76 -9.45 1.84
CA ASP A 34 5.25 -8.50 0.84
C ASP A 34 6.44 -9.07 0.06
N LEU A 35 6.73 -8.48 -1.10
CA LEU A 35 7.95 -8.75 -1.82
C LEU A 35 9.15 -8.15 -1.08
N TYR A 36 10.10 -8.99 -0.66
CA TYR A 36 11.23 -8.57 0.17
C TYR A 36 12.09 -7.48 -0.46
N ASP A 37 12.33 -7.56 -1.77
CA ASP A 37 13.14 -6.58 -2.48
C ASP A 37 12.38 -5.24 -2.66
N ASP A 38 11.06 -5.29 -2.79
CA ASP A 38 10.22 -4.10 -2.81
C ASP A 38 10.24 -3.40 -1.46
N MET A 39 10.17 -4.13 -0.35
CA MET A 39 10.31 -3.55 0.98
C MET A 39 11.69 -2.88 1.17
N LEU A 40 12.76 -3.47 0.67
CA LEU A 40 14.09 -2.83 0.70
C LEU A 40 14.14 -1.53 -0.12
N ASN A 41 13.37 -1.46 -1.21
CA ASN A 41 13.28 -0.25 -2.03
C ASN A 41 12.39 0.80 -1.35
N THR A 42 11.23 0.39 -0.82
CA THR A 42 10.28 1.25 -0.11
C THR A 42 10.93 1.99 1.05
N PHE A 43 11.75 1.31 1.86
CA PHE A 43 12.44 1.94 3.00
C PHE A 43 13.77 2.63 2.64
N SER A 44 14.13 2.69 1.36
CA SER A 44 15.36 3.32 0.90
C SER A 44 15.14 4.75 0.42
N SER A 45 15.70 5.73 1.12
CA SER A 45 15.66 7.14 0.70
C SER A 45 16.32 7.42 -0.67
N LYS A 46 17.08 6.45 -1.20
CA LYS A 46 17.72 6.56 -2.52
C LYS A 46 16.86 6.00 -3.65
N LYS A 47 15.84 5.20 -3.32
CA LYS A 47 15.07 4.44 -4.32
C LYS A 47 13.59 4.80 -4.32
N ASN A 48 13.04 5.18 -3.17
CA ASN A 48 11.64 5.56 -3.05
C ASN A 48 11.50 7.06 -3.30
N ALA A 49 10.80 7.42 -4.36
CA ALA A 49 10.56 8.81 -4.75
C ALA A 49 9.73 9.60 -3.72
N ALA A 50 8.99 8.93 -2.84
CA ALA A 50 8.27 9.60 -1.75
C ALA A 50 9.19 10.40 -0.81
N PHE A 51 10.48 10.06 -0.74
CA PHE A 51 11.46 10.83 0.04
C PHE A 51 11.77 12.23 -0.54
N GLU A 52 11.22 12.58 -1.71
CA GLU A 52 11.25 13.96 -2.20
C GLU A 52 10.48 14.91 -1.27
N PHE A 53 9.48 14.40 -0.54
CA PHE A 53 8.61 15.20 0.34
C PHE A 53 8.27 14.50 1.67
N CYS A 54 8.73 13.28 1.88
CA CYS A 54 8.56 12.55 3.14
C CYS A 54 9.85 12.49 3.94
N GLU A 55 9.69 12.54 5.26
CA GLU A 55 10.73 12.14 6.22
C GLU A 55 10.29 10.85 6.91
N ALA A 56 11.23 9.97 7.22
CA ALA A 56 10.90 8.74 7.92
C ALA A 56 12.00 8.30 8.87
N GLU A 57 11.57 7.64 9.95
CA GLU A 57 12.42 6.98 10.92
C GLU A 57 11.83 5.60 11.25
N TYR A 58 12.68 4.61 11.46
CA TYR A 58 12.24 3.24 11.71
C TYR A 58 12.71 2.79 13.08
N PHE A 59 11.82 2.12 13.81
CA PHE A 59 12.07 1.67 15.16
C PHE A 59 11.85 0.17 15.32
N LEU A 60 12.70 -0.46 16.13
CA LEU A 60 12.58 -1.85 16.57
C LEU A 60 12.41 -1.88 18.09
N ALA A 61 11.43 -2.64 18.56
CA ALA A 61 11.27 -2.93 19.97
C ALA A 61 11.97 -4.24 20.32
N TYR A 62 12.74 -4.23 21.42
CA TYR A 62 13.45 -5.40 21.94
C TYR A 62 12.96 -5.73 23.34
N LYS A 63 12.76 -7.02 23.62
CA LYS A 63 12.55 -7.62 24.95
C LYS A 63 13.50 -8.81 25.05
N ASP A 64 14.34 -8.84 26.08
CA ASP A 64 15.33 -9.93 26.30
C ASP A 64 16.23 -10.20 25.09
N ASN A 65 16.73 -9.11 24.48
CA ASN A 65 17.56 -9.12 23.25
C ASN A 65 16.87 -9.74 22.01
N LYS A 66 15.58 -10.00 22.06
CA LYS A 66 14.79 -10.43 20.89
C LYS A 66 13.98 -9.27 20.37
N VAL A 67 13.85 -9.18 19.04
CA VAL A 67 12.93 -8.23 18.40
C VAL A 67 11.51 -8.70 18.66
N VAL A 68 10.69 -7.82 19.21
CA VAL A 68 9.28 -8.09 19.56
C VAL A 68 8.30 -7.14 18.89
N GLY A 69 8.80 -6.15 18.17
CA GLY A 69 7.97 -5.24 17.38
C GLY A 69 8.77 -4.31 16.48
N ARG A 70 8.08 -3.69 15.54
CA ARG A 70 8.60 -2.69 14.61
C ARG A 70 7.56 -1.61 14.33
N VAL A 71 7.99 -0.42 13.97
CA VAL A 71 7.12 0.64 13.44
C VAL A 71 7.94 1.62 12.61
N ALA A 72 7.35 2.15 11.54
CA ALA A 72 7.86 3.30 10.81
C ALA A 72 7.13 4.56 11.27
N ALA A 73 7.87 5.59 11.63
CA ALA A 73 7.36 6.94 11.82
C ALA A 73 7.59 7.72 10.52
N ILE A 74 6.55 8.37 9.99
CA ILE A 74 6.59 9.01 8.68
C ILE A 74 5.92 10.39 8.78
N ILE A 75 6.54 11.40 8.20
CA ILE A 75 5.93 12.71 7.97
C ILE A 75 5.82 12.89 6.46
N ASN A 76 4.59 12.95 5.95
CA ASN A 76 4.33 13.31 4.58
C ASN A 76 4.01 14.81 4.52
N ASN A 77 5.01 15.64 4.26
CA ASN A 77 4.87 17.08 4.21
C ASN A 77 3.85 17.56 3.16
N ARG A 78 3.70 16.80 2.07
CA ARG A 78 2.76 17.13 1.00
C ARG A 78 1.32 16.87 1.44
N ALA A 79 1.04 15.73 2.07
CA ALA A 79 -0.28 15.44 2.63
C ALA A 79 -0.61 16.43 3.75
N ASN A 80 0.31 16.71 4.66
CA ASN A 80 0.12 17.69 5.72
C ASN A 80 -0.23 19.08 5.16
N GLN A 81 0.45 19.51 4.09
CA GLN A 81 0.13 20.77 3.41
C GLN A 81 -1.23 20.72 2.70
N THR A 82 -1.54 19.62 2.01
CA THR A 82 -2.80 19.47 1.26
C THR A 82 -4.01 19.50 2.17
N TRP A 83 -3.90 18.88 3.35
CA TRP A 83 -5.01 18.70 4.30
C TRP A 83 -4.96 19.67 5.49
N ASP A 84 -4.03 20.63 5.49
CA ASP A 84 -3.78 21.60 6.58
C ASP A 84 -3.61 20.92 7.95
N LYS A 85 -2.76 19.89 8.00
CA LYS A 85 -2.49 19.07 9.19
C LYS A 85 -1.02 19.15 9.62
N LYS A 86 -0.75 18.83 10.88
CA LYS A 86 0.58 18.61 11.46
C LYS A 86 0.69 17.21 12.02
N GLU A 87 0.67 16.25 11.15
CA GLU A 87 0.44 14.85 11.47
C GLU A 87 1.71 14.02 11.23
N VAL A 88 2.07 13.19 12.21
CA VAL A 88 3.02 12.09 12.03
C VAL A 88 2.24 10.80 11.81
N ARG A 89 2.59 10.05 10.79
CA ARG A 89 2.02 8.74 10.49
C ARG A 89 2.80 7.65 11.19
N PHE A 90 2.12 6.62 11.71
CA PHE A 90 2.74 5.34 12.01
C PHE A 90 2.34 4.33 10.93
N GLY A 91 3.33 3.64 10.35
CA GLY A 91 3.10 2.65 9.30
C GLY A 91 3.95 1.39 9.55
N TRP A 92 3.65 0.31 8.82
CA TRP A 92 4.33 -0.99 8.97
C TRP A 92 4.52 -1.39 10.43
N ILE A 93 3.51 -1.10 11.27
CA ILE A 93 3.52 -1.46 12.68
C ILE A 93 3.21 -2.95 12.82
N ASP A 94 4.13 -3.66 13.45
CA ASP A 94 3.95 -5.06 13.82
C ASP A 94 4.50 -5.30 15.22
N PHE A 95 3.80 -6.08 16.03
CA PHE A 95 4.20 -6.37 17.40
C PHE A 95 3.58 -7.69 17.89
N ILE A 96 4.23 -8.31 18.87
CA ILE A 96 3.66 -9.45 19.60
C ILE A 96 2.51 -8.95 20.49
N ASP A 97 1.61 -9.82 20.91
CA ASP A 97 0.49 -9.50 21.82
C ASP A 97 1.01 -9.14 23.23
N ASP A 98 1.53 -7.90 23.35
CA ASP A 98 2.09 -7.32 24.56
C ASP A 98 1.89 -5.80 24.53
N GLU A 99 1.05 -5.29 25.45
CA GLU A 99 0.69 -3.86 25.52
C GLU A 99 1.88 -2.94 25.80
N GLU A 100 2.88 -3.42 26.53
CA GLU A 100 4.11 -2.64 26.75
C GLU A 100 4.87 -2.42 25.43
N VAL A 101 4.82 -3.39 24.52
CA VAL A 101 5.49 -3.31 23.21
C VAL A 101 4.79 -2.30 22.31
N SER A 102 3.48 -2.42 22.14
CA SER A 102 2.70 -1.51 21.28
C SER A 102 2.76 -0.07 21.79
N SER A 103 2.63 0.12 23.11
CA SER A 103 2.77 1.42 23.76
C SER A 103 4.14 2.05 23.52
N ALA A 104 5.22 1.28 23.71
CA ALA A 104 6.57 1.78 23.51
C ALA A 104 6.86 2.16 22.04
N LEU A 105 6.34 1.38 21.08
CA LEU A 105 6.49 1.67 19.65
C LEU A 105 5.77 2.97 19.26
N LEU A 106 4.50 3.11 19.65
CA LEU A 106 3.72 4.32 19.35
C LEU A 106 4.24 5.55 20.06
N LYS A 107 4.73 5.38 21.29
CA LYS A 107 5.43 6.46 22.01
C LYS A 107 6.69 6.94 21.28
N ALA A 108 7.44 6.04 20.66
CA ALA A 108 8.61 6.43 19.87
C ALA A 108 8.22 7.23 18.62
N VAL A 109 7.10 6.88 17.96
CA VAL A 109 6.56 7.67 16.83
C VAL A 109 6.11 9.04 17.31
N GLU A 110 5.36 9.10 18.40
CA GLU A 110 4.87 10.34 19.01
C GLU A 110 6.04 11.29 19.38
N ASP A 111 7.07 10.76 20.04
CA ASP A 111 8.22 11.55 20.47
C ASP A 111 9.01 12.09 19.28
N TRP A 112 9.19 11.28 18.23
CA TRP A 112 9.82 11.73 17.00
C TRP A 112 8.97 12.78 16.28
N GLY A 113 7.65 12.58 16.18
CA GLY A 113 6.72 13.55 15.60
C GLY A 113 6.74 14.89 16.34
N LYS A 114 6.69 14.89 17.67
CA LYS A 114 6.79 16.09 18.50
C LYS A 114 8.10 16.84 18.28
N GLN A 115 9.25 16.14 18.18
CA GLN A 115 10.54 16.76 17.86
C GLN A 115 10.53 17.46 16.48
N LYS A 116 9.68 17.00 15.56
CA LYS A 116 9.49 17.56 14.23
C LYS A 116 8.36 18.59 14.15
N GLY A 117 7.72 18.91 15.27
CA GLY A 117 6.65 19.91 15.34
C GLY A 117 5.26 19.39 14.92
N MET A 118 5.08 18.07 14.90
CA MET A 118 3.78 17.45 14.69
C MET A 118 2.98 17.42 15.99
N ASP A 119 1.68 17.60 15.90
CA ASP A 119 0.76 17.63 17.04
C ASP A 119 -0.25 16.48 17.06
N THR A 120 -0.35 15.72 15.95
CA THR A 120 -1.26 14.60 15.77
C THR A 120 -0.51 13.36 15.30
N ILE A 121 -0.93 12.18 15.76
CA ILE A 121 -0.45 10.88 15.31
C ILE A 121 -1.59 10.11 14.64
N THR A 122 -1.38 9.58 13.45
CA THR A 122 -2.38 8.85 12.65
C THR A 122 -1.80 7.60 12.02
N GLY A 123 -2.63 6.60 11.71
CA GLY A 123 -2.19 5.38 11.05
C GLY A 123 -3.05 4.15 11.41
N PRO A 124 -2.64 2.98 10.91
CA PRO A 124 -1.45 2.75 10.08
C PRO A 124 -1.56 3.33 8.68
N LEU A 125 -0.55 4.11 8.27
CA LEU A 125 -0.46 4.71 6.94
C LEU A 125 0.99 4.64 6.44
N GLY A 126 1.17 4.37 5.14
CA GLY A 126 2.48 4.40 4.50
C GLY A 126 2.97 5.81 4.15
N PHE A 127 3.96 5.88 3.27
CA PHE A 127 4.46 7.15 2.74
C PHE A 127 3.37 7.90 1.97
N THR A 128 2.61 7.15 1.16
CA THR A 128 1.52 7.67 0.32
C THR A 128 0.40 6.65 0.22
N ASP A 129 -0.73 7.04 -0.38
CA ASP A 129 -1.90 6.18 -0.60
C ASP A 129 -1.66 5.01 -1.57
N MET A 130 -0.44 4.89 -2.11
CA MET A 130 -0.01 3.72 -2.89
C MET A 130 0.62 2.64 -2.00
N ASP A 131 0.84 2.92 -0.72
CA ASP A 131 1.30 1.96 0.27
C ASP A 131 0.11 1.33 1.01
N ALA A 132 0.37 0.33 1.84
CA ALA A 132 -0.65 -0.29 2.68
C ALA A 132 -1.19 0.69 3.72
N GLU A 133 -2.51 0.77 3.86
CA GLU A 133 -3.22 1.68 4.75
C GLU A 133 -4.22 0.93 5.62
N GLY A 134 -4.40 1.43 6.84
CA GLY A 134 -5.40 0.95 7.77
C GLY A 134 -4.95 -0.27 8.59
N MET A 135 -5.90 -0.80 9.33
CA MET A 135 -5.76 -1.96 10.22
C MET A 135 -6.95 -2.88 10.01
N LEU A 136 -6.68 -4.17 9.80
CA LEU A 136 -7.74 -5.17 9.63
C LEU A 136 -8.56 -5.28 10.91
N ILE A 137 -9.89 -5.14 10.80
CA ILE A 137 -10.84 -5.27 11.90
C ILE A 137 -11.85 -6.38 11.68
N GLU A 138 -12.05 -6.81 10.42
CA GLU A 138 -12.94 -7.91 10.02
C GLU A 138 -12.29 -8.73 8.92
N GLY A 139 -12.67 -10.03 8.80
CA GLY A 139 -12.14 -10.91 7.76
C GLY A 139 -10.78 -11.52 8.06
N PHE A 140 -10.43 -11.71 9.34
CA PHE A 140 -9.17 -12.33 9.77
C PHE A 140 -8.97 -13.76 9.27
N ASP A 141 -10.05 -14.43 8.82
CA ASP A 141 -10.10 -15.76 8.23
C ASP A 141 -10.11 -15.74 6.70
N GLN A 142 -9.90 -14.59 6.07
CA GLN A 142 -9.83 -14.44 4.62
C GLN A 142 -8.38 -14.36 4.16
N LEU A 143 -8.08 -15.05 3.05
CA LEU A 143 -6.76 -14.95 2.43
C LEU A 143 -6.57 -13.54 1.86
N GLY A 144 -5.58 -12.82 2.36
CA GLY A 144 -5.21 -11.51 1.88
C GLY A 144 -4.72 -11.52 0.42
N THR A 145 -4.51 -10.33 -0.12
CA THR A 145 -3.85 -10.13 -1.42
C THR A 145 -2.54 -9.35 -1.23
N MET A 146 -1.80 -9.13 -2.29
CA MET A 146 -0.59 -8.29 -2.23
C MET A 146 -0.93 -6.80 -2.00
N ALA A 147 -2.18 -6.40 -2.17
CA ALA A 147 -2.62 -5.02 -2.01
C ALA A 147 -3.40 -4.79 -0.71
N THR A 148 -3.63 -5.85 0.07
CA THR A 148 -4.41 -5.80 1.30
C THR A 148 -3.53 -6.00 2.51
N ILE A 149 -3.95 -5.44 3.64
CA ILE A 149 -3.25 -5.58 4.91
C ILE A 149 -3.68 -6.86 5.64
N TYR A 150 -2.81 -7.36 6.49
CA TYR A 150 -3.16 -8.38 7.49
C TYR A 150 -2.49 -8.04 8.82
N ASN A 151 -3.27 -8.14 9.89
CA ASN A 151 -2.79 -8.08 11.27
C ASN A 151 -3.59 -9.03 12.15
N TYR A 152 -3.07 -9.36 13.32
CA TYR A 152 -3.79 -10.17 14.29
C TYR A 152 -4.94 -9.39 14.95
N PRO A 153 -5.98 -10.09 15.45
CA PRO A 153 -7.16 -9.47 16.08
C PRO A 153 -6.87 -8.61 17.31
N TYR A 154 -5.73 -8.78 17.98
CA TYR A 154 -5.36 -7.98 19.14
C TYR A 154 -4.91 -6.54 18.78
N TYR A 155 -4.56 -6.26 17.50
CA TYR A 155 -4.08 -4.93 17.09
C TYR A 155 -5.09 -3.81 17.36
N PRO A 156 -6.36 -3.88 16.88
CA PRO A 156 -7.35 -2.84 17.17
C PRO A 156 -7.62 -2.69 18.67
N GLN A 157 -7.59 -3.78 19.44
CA GLN A 157 -7.77 -3.73 20.89
C GLN A 157 -6.65 -2.94 21.58
N HIS A 158 -5.39 -3.10 21.14
CA HIS A 158 -4.26 -2.30 21.63
C HIS A 158 -4.41 -0.83 21.27
N MET A 159 -4.85 -0.50 20.05
CA MET A 159 -5.07 0.90 19.65
C MET A 159 -6.14 1.56 20.52
N GLU A 160 -7.28 0.89 20.73
CA GLU A 160 -8.35 1.39 21.57
C GLU A 160 -7.88 1.64 23.02
N LYS A 161 -7.14 0.68 23.62
CA LYS A 161 -6.57 0.84 24.96
C LYS A 161 -5.57 1.98 25.07
N LEU A 162 -4.85 2.30 24.00
CA LEU A 162 -3.91 3.40 23.93
C LEU A 162 -4.55 4.75 23.59
N GLY A 163 -5.89 4.78 23.48
CA GLY A 163 -6.68 6.00 23.29
C GLY A 163 -6.75 6.48 21.84
N PHE A 164 -6.44 5.59 20.88
CA PHE A 164 -6.70 5.90 19.47
C PHE A 164 -8.18 5.77 19.15
N GLU A 165 -8.69 6.70 18.36
CA GLU A 165 -10.03 6.69 17.83
C GLU A 165 -10.02 6.37 16.33
N LYS A 166 -11.12 5.76 15.86
CA LYS A 166 -11.29 5.45 14.44
C LYS A 166 -11.50 6.74 13.65
N ASP A 167 -10.70 6.94 12.60
CA ASP A 167 -10.77 8.10 11.72
C ASP A 167 -11.48 7.79 10.38
N ALA A 168 -11.11 6.68 9.73
CA ALA A 168 -11.68 6.27 8.45
C ALA A 168 -11.86 4.76 8.35
N ASP A 169 -12.74 4.32 7.44
CA ASP A 169 -12.91 2.92 7.07
C ASP A 169 -12.51 2.70 5.60
N TRP A 170 -11.76 1.64 5.34
CA TRP A 170 -11.56 1.06 4.02
C TRP A 170 -12.31 -0.25 3.93
N VAL A 171 -12.99 -0.48 2.83
CA VAL A 171 -13.77 -1.70 2.62
C VAL A 171 -13.29 -2.45 1.40
N GLU A 172 -13.20 -3.78 1.52
CA GLU A 172 -12.92 -4.68 0.41
C GLU A 172 -14.16 -5.49 0.07
N PHE A 173 -14.38 -5.69 -1.23
CA PHE A 173 -15.51 -6.47 -1.73
C PHE A 173 -15.03 -7.70 -2.48
N LYS A 174 -15.51 -8.87 -2.07
CA LYS A 174 -15.36 -10.09 -2.84
C LYS A 174 -16.52 -10.21 -3.82
N LEU A 175 -16.23 -10.08 -5.11
CA LEU A 175 -17.21 -10.20 -6.16
C LEU A 175 -17.05 -11.54 -6.88
N TYR A 176 -18.18 -12.18 -7.18
CA TYR A 176 -18.22 -13.36 -8.06
C TYR A 176 -18.61 -12.90 -9.46
N VAL A 177 -17.79 -13.26 -10.44
CA VAL A 177 -18.10 -12.96 -11.83
C VAL A 177 -19.26 -13.85 -12.28
N PRO A 178 -20.39 -13.29 -12.72
CA PRO A 178 -21.50 -14.09 -13.19
C PRO A 178 -21.18 -14.70 -14.57
N ASP A 179 -21.80 -15.83 -14.89
CA ASP A 179 -21.63 -16.49 -16.20
C ASP A 179 -22.06 -15.57 -17.36
N GLN A 180 -23.05 -14.73 -17.11
CA GLN A 180 -23.52 -13.71 -18.03
C GLN A 180 -23.67 -12.38 -17.33
N LEU A 181 -23.22 -11.30 -17.98
CA LEU A 181 -23.45 -9.96 -17.47
C LEU A 181 -24.94 -9.64 -17.45
N PRO A 182 -25.47 -9.06 -16.35
CA PRO A 182 -26.86 -8.64 -16.31
C PRO A 182 -27.16 -7.64 -17.44
N GLU A 183 -28.22 -7.87 -18.20
CA GLU A 183 -28.62 -7.04 -19.35
C GLU A 183 -28.72 -5.54 -19.00
N LYS A 184 -29.14 -5.22 -17.79
CA LYS A 184 -29.21 -3.85 -17.29
C LYS A 184 -27.85 -3.15 -17.38
N PHE A 185 -26.75 -3.81 -17.00
CA PHE A 185 -25.41 -3.20 -17.04
C PHE A 185 -24.92 -3.05 -18.47
N VAL A 186 -25.18 -4.05 -19.34
CA VAL A 186 -24.81 -3.98 -20.76
C VAL A 186 -25.51 -2.79 -21.40
N ARG A 187 -26.84 -2.69 -21.24
CA ARG A 187 -27.64 -1.59 -21.80
C ARG A 187 -27.21 -0.21 -21.26
N ILE A 188 -26.94 -0.09 -19.96
CA ILE A 188 -26.50 1.19 -19.38
C ILE A 188 -25.13 1.58 -19.95
N SER A 189 -24.21 0.65 -20.07
CA SER A 189 -22.89 0.93 -20.63
C SER A 189 -22.98 1.41 -22.09
N GLU A 190 -23.81 0.79 -22.92
CA GLU A 190 -24.05 1.21 -24.30
C GLU A 190 -24.63 2.63 -24.39
N ILE A 191 -25.62 2.94 -23.55
CA ILE A 191 -26.21 4.29 -23.49
C ILE A 191 -25.17 5.34 -23.12
N ILE A 192 -24.32 5.05 -22.09
CA ILE A 192 -23.27 5.97 -21.64
C ILE A 192 -22.25 6.18 -22.76
N LEU A 193 -21.77 5.10 -23.38
CA LEU A 193 -20.79 5.18 -24.47
C LEU A 193 -21.32 6.03 -25.64
N GLN A 194 -22.57 5.83 -26.01
CA GLN A 194 -23.21 6.61 -27.09
C GLN A 194 -23.44 8.06 -26.70
N LYS A 195 -24.02 8.29 -25.50
CA LYS A 195 -24.38 9.64 -25.03
C LYS A 195 -23.17 10.56 -24.91
N TYR A 196 -22.07 10.03 -24.40
CA TYR A 196 -20.84 10.80 -24.13
C TYR A 196 -19.77 10.58 -25.22
N LYS A 197 -20.08 9.86 -26.30
CA LYS A 197 -19.18 9.56 -27.41
C LYS A 197 -17.86 8.95 -26.93
N LEU A 198 -17.98 7.95 -26.06
CA LEU A 198 -16.85 7.26 -25.45
C LEU A 198 -16.52 5.96 -26.17
N LYS A 199 -15.26 5.53 -26.09
CA LYS A 199 -14.76 4.27 -26.66
C LYS A 199 -14.00 3.48 -25.61
N ILE A 200 -14.38 2.21 -25.44
CA ILE A 200 -13.58 1.26 -24.64
C ILE A 200 -12.45 0.75 -25.53
N LYS A 201 -11.24 0.77 -25.01
CA LYS A 201 -10.04 0.37 -25.74
C LYS A 201 -9.18 -0.59 -24.93
N LYS A 202 -8.63 -1.58 -25.60
CA LYS A 202 -7.54 -2.42 -25.09
C LYS A 202 -6.21 -1.84 -25.56
N LEU A 203 -5.23 -1.79 -24.66
CA LEU A 203 -3.94 -1.23 -24.94
C LEU A 203 -2.96 -2.28 -25.47
N THR A 204 -2.13 -1.87 -26.42
CA THR A 204 -0.94 -2.62 -26.83
C THR A 204 0.30 -2.03 -26.17
N ARG A 205 1.37 -2.84 -26.00
CA ARG A 205 2.64 -2.35 -25.43
C ARG A 205 3.24 -1.19 -26.25
N LYS A 206 3.03 -1.21 -27.58
CA LYS A 206 3.49 -0.14 -28.47
C LYS A 206 2.76 1.17 -28.17
N GLU A 207 1.43 1.14 -28.11
CA GLU A 207 0.62 2.32 -27.80
C GLU A 207 0.92 2.90 -26.41
N ILE A 208 1.10 2.03 -25.41
CA ILE A 208 1.47 2.48 -24.06
C ILE A 208 2.74 3.34 -24.10
N LYS A 209 3.75 2.89 -24.84
CA LYS A 209 5.01 3.60 -24.97
C LYS A 209 4.88 4.87 -25.82
N GLU A 210 4.28 4.78 -27.00
CA GLU A 210 4.22 5.89 -27.97
C GLU A 210 3.24 6.99 -27.54
N LYS A 211 2.15 6.64 -26.86
CA LYS A 211 1.09 7.59 -26.43
C LYS A 211 1.13 7.90 -24.94
N HIS A 212 2.17 7.46 -24.24
CA HIS A 212 2.39 7.72 -22.82
C HIS A 212 1.20 7.35 -21.91
N TYR A 213 0.51 6.23 -22.18
CA TYR A 213 -0.66 5.82 -21.37
C TYR A 213 -0.34 5.59 -19.90
N GLY A 214 0.89 5.18 -19.57
CA GLY A 214 1.30 5.09 -18.17
C GLY A 214 1.15 6.46 -17.47
N GLN A 215 1.68 7.52 -18.05
CA GLN A 215 1.54 8.89 -17.55
C GLN A 215 0.07 9.30 -17.45
N LYS A 216 -0.69 9.15 -18.54
CA LYS A 216 -2.11 9.55 -18.60
C LYS A 216 -2.97 8.86 -17.53
N ILE A 217 -2.69 7.59 -17.22
CA ILE A 217 -3.42 6.86 -16.16
C ILE A 217 -3.13 7.47 -14.80
N PHE A 218 -1.86 7.79 -14.49
CA PHE A 218 -1.52 8.40 -13.21
C PHE A 218 -1.98 9.86 -13.11
N ASP A 219 -2.01 10.60 -14.22
CA ASP A 219 -2.61 11.94 -14.27
C ASP A 219 -4.12 11.86 -13.93
N LEU A 220 -4.82 10.89 -14.52
CA LEU A 220 -6.22 10.64 -14.22
C LEU A 220 -6.44 10.25 -12.75
N ILE A 221 -5.55 9.41 -12.17
CA ILE A 221 -5.60 9.07 -10.75
C ILE A 221 -5.40 10.32 -9.89
N ASN A 222 -4.42 11.16 -10.22
CA ASN A 222 -4.16 12.41 -9.50
C ASN A 222 -5.36 13.37 -9.49
N GLU A 223 -6.17 13.37 -10.55
CA GLU A 223 -7.40 14.17 -10.62
C GLU A 223 -8.56 13.52 -9.89
N ALA A 224 -8.80 12.24 -10.18
CA ALA A 224 -9.96 11.51 -9.65
C ALA A 224 -9.85 11.27 -8.14
N TYR A 225 -8.65 11.08 -7.62
CA TYR A 225 -8.43 10.75 -6.20
C TYR A 225 -8.16 12.00 -5.34
N ALA A 226 -7.98 13.17 -5.95
CA ALA A 226 -7.72 14.42 -5.20
C ALA A 226 -8.68 14.69 -4.03
N PRO A 227 -10.01 14.39 -4.12
CA PRO A 227 -10.94 14.59 -3.02
C PRO A 227 -10.98 13.42 -2.00
N LEU A 228 -10.26 12.31 -2.24
CA LEU A 228 -10.30 11.17 -1.33
C LEU A 228 -9.50 11.44 -0.06
N TYR A 229 -9.97 10.85 1.03
CA TYR A 229 -9.35 10.98 2.35
C TYR A 229 -7.84 10.67 2.32
N GLY A 230 -7.04 11.59 2.85
CA GLY A 230 -5.59 11.43 2.98
C GLY A 230 -4.79 11.52 1.68
N PHE A 231 -5.43 11.48 0.51
CA PHE A 231 -4.74 11.48 -0.78
C PHE A 231 -3.90 12.74 -1.00
N SER A 232 -2.72 12.56 -1.51
CA SER A 232 -1.87 13.65 -2.02
C SER A 232 -1.38 13.33 -3.43
N LYS A 233 -1.47 14.31 -4.34
CA LYS A 233 -1.10 14.11 -5.76
C LYS A 233 0.34 13.60 -5.87
N MET A 234 0.54 12.58 -6.69
CA MET A 234 1.85 12.00 -6.97
C MET A 234 2.76 12.97 -7.70
N THR A 235 4.04 12.96 -7.38
CA THR A 235 5.08 13.66 -8.13
C THR A 235 5.41 12.93 -9.43
N GLN A 236 6.08 13.62 -10.36
CA GLN A 236 6.57 12.97 -11.58
C GLN A 236 7.53 11.83 -11.26
N GLY A 237 8.41 12.01 -10.27
CA GLY A 237 9.32 10.95 -9.82
C GLY A 237 8.60 9.69 -9.34
N GLN A 238 7.48 9.84 -8.62
CA GLN A 238 6.63 8.72 -8.22
C GLN A 238 5.95 8.06 -9.43
N ILE A 239 5.37 8.85 -10.33
CA ILE A 239 4.72 8.33 -11.54
C ILE A 239 5.72 7.51 -12.37
N ASP A 240 6.91 8.05 -12.60
CA ASP A 240 7.98 7.36 -13.34
C ASP A 240 8.37 6.05 -12.64
N GLN A 241 8.50 6.07 -11.31
CA GLN A 241 8.81 4.88 -10.51
C GLN A 241 7.71 3.82 -10.66
N TYR A 242 6.44 4.18 -10.51
CA TYR A 242 5.33 3.25 -10.61
C TYR A 242 5.14 2.69 -12.02
N VAL A 243 5.22 3.54 -13.04
CA VAL A 243 5.16 3.10 -14.45
C VAL A 243 6.26 2.09 -14.74
N ASN A 244 7.51 2.38 -14.33
CA ASN A 244 8.64 1.48 -14.58
C ASN A 244 8.54 0.17 -13.80
N THR A 245 7.99 0.20 -12.59
CA THR A 245 7.89 -0.98 -11.73
C THR A 245 6.73 -1.88 -12.10
N TYR A 246 5.53 -1.31 -12.28
CA TYR A 246 4.30 -2.10 -12.40
C TYR A 246 3.86 -2.37 -13.84
N LEU A 247 4.11 -1.46 -14.76
CA LEU A 247 3.69 -1.64 -16.16
C LEU A 247 4.22 -2.93 -16.81
N PRO A 248 5.49 -3.35 -16.58
CA PRO A 248 5.99 -4.61 -17.12
C PRO A 248 5.27 -5.85 -16.58
N LEU A 249 4.69 -5.76 -15.39
CA LEU A 249 4.02 -6.87 -14.70
C LEU A 249 2.54 -7.03 -15.13
N LEU A 250 1.97 -6.03 -15.80
CA LEU A 250 0.56 -6.07 -16.19
C LEU A 250 0.31 -7.00 -17.38
N ASP A 251 -0.70 -7.83 -17.26
CA ASP A 251 -1.31 -8.49 -18.40
C ASP A 251 -2.30 -7.51 -19.08
N LEU A 252 -1.93 -7.02 -20.25
CA LEU A 252 -2.72 -6.02 -20.96
C LEU A 252 -4.13 -6.48 -21.35
N ARG A 253 -4.39 -7.79 -21.38
CA ARG A 253 -5.74 -8.34 -21.55
C ARG A 253 -6.67 -7.94 -20.41
N MET A 254 -6.11 -7.73 -19.21
CA MET A 254 -6.81 -7.34 -17.99
C MET A 254 -6.82 -5.82 -17.75
N VAL A 255 -6.31 -5.04 -18.72
CA VAL A 255 -6.35 -3.58 -18.71
C VAL A 255 -7.35 -3.09 -19.74
N SER A 256 -8.23 -2.19 -19.34
CA SER A 256 -9.17 -1.51 -20.21
C SER A 256 -9.15 -0.02 -19.91
N ILE A 257 -9.24 0.78 -20.94
CA ILE A 257 -9.36 2.23 -20.82
C ILE A 257 -10.60 2.72 -21.56
N VAL A 258 -11.09 3.87 -21.15
CA VAL A 258 -12.17 4.57 -21.84
C VAL A 258 -11.65 5.93 -22.27
N GLU A 259 -11.83 6.23 -23.55
CA GLU A 259 -11.41 7.50 -24.16
C GLU A 259 -12.58 8.21 -24.82
N THR A 260 -12.50 9.53 -24.90
CA THR A 260 -13.34 10.34 -25.79
C THR A 260 -12.96 10.11 -27.26
N GLU A 261 -13.75 10.64 -28.20
CA GLU A 261 -13.41 10.60 -29.63
C GLU A 261 -12.09 11.31 -29.94
N ASP A 262 -11.74 12.35 -29.17
CA ASP A 262 -10.52 13.13 -29.30
C ASP A 262 -9.30 12.48 -28.63
N GLY A 263 -9.49 11.31 -27.99
CA GLY A 263 -8.42 10.53 -27.35
C GLY A 263 -8.04 10.98 -25.95
N GLU A 264 -8.90 11.72 -25.27
CA GLU A 264 -8.76 12.04 -23.86
C GLU A 264 -9.13 10.80 -23.01
N LEU A 265 -8.28 10.44 -22.05
CA LEU A 265 -8.51 9.34 -21.14
C LEU A 265 -9.48 9.76 -20.03
N VAL A 266 -10.65 9.10 -19.94
CA VAL A 266 -11.67 9.42 -18.94
C VAL A 266 -11.88 8.33 -17.90
N ALA A 267 -11.44 7.10 -18.19
CA ALA A 267 -11.44 6.02 -17.22
C ALA A 267 -10.37 4.96 -17.53
N ALA A 268 -9.90 4.29 -16.51
CA ALA A 268 -9.01 3.14 -16.62
C ALA A 268 -9.43 2.06 -15.63
N GLY A 269 -9.46 0.81 -16.08
CA GLY A 269 -9.67 -0.37 -15.26
C GLY A 269 -8.47 -1.31 -15.39
N ILE A 270 -7.83 -1.61 -14.28
CA ILE A 270 -6.68 -2.50 -14.20
C ILE A 270 -7.03 -3.64 -13.25
N SER A 271 -7.04 -4.86 -13.74
CA SER A 271 -7.20 -6.06 -12.94
C SER A 271 -5.89 -6.84 -12.95
N MET A 272 -5.61 -7.51 -11.85
CA MET A 272 -4.41 -8.34 -11.70
C MET A 272 -4.79 -9.72 -11.19
N ALA A 273 -4.10 -10.75 -11.68
CA ALA A 273 -4.25 -12.08 -11.12
C ALA A 273 -3.70 -12.11 -9.68
N SER A 274 -4.37 -12.84 -8.79
CA SER A 274 -3.89 -12.97 -7.40
C SER A 274 -2.59 -13.73 -7.35
N LEU A 275 -1.58 -13.12 -6.74
CA LEU A 275 -0.28 -13.72 -6.46
C LEU A 275 -0.19 -14.30 -5.04
N SER A 276 -1.25 -14.26 -4.25
CA SER A 276 -1.25 -14.57 -2.82
C SER A 276 -0.60 -15.90 -2.48
N LYS A 277 -1.07 -16.99 -3.10
CA LYS A 277 -0.51 -18.34 -2.87
C LYS A 277 0.94 -18.47 -3.33
N ALA A 278 1.31 -17.79 -4.43
CA ALA A 278 2.68 -17.79 -4.93
C ALA A 278 3.62 -17.04 -3.98
N LEU A 279 3.20 -15.88 -3.46
CA LEU A 279 3.94 -15.11 -2.48
C LEU A 279 4.11 -15.86 -1.15
N GLN A 280 3.06 -16.51 -0.65
CA GLN A 280 3.15 -17.37 0.53
C GLN A 280 4.16 -18.50 0.33
N LYS A 281 4.09 -19.23 -0.80
CA LYS A 281 5.03 -20.31 -1.14
C LYS A 281 6.46 -19.82 -1.28
N ALA A 282 6.65 -18.68 -1.91
CA ALA A 282 7.95 -18.03 -2.11
C ALA A 282 8.46 -17.28 -0.85
N LYS A 283 7.62 -17.17 0.22
CA LYS A 283 7.94 -16.40 1.43
C LYS A 283 8.38 -14.96 1.13
N GLY A 284 7.67 -14.32 0.20
CA GLY A 284 7.98 -12.96 -0.26
C GLY A 284 9.27 -12.83 -1.09
N ARG A 285 9.89 -13.92 -1.54
CA ARG A 285 11.13 -13.88 -2.33
C ARG A 285 10.87 -14.44 -3.72
N ILE A 286 10.98 -13.59 -4.74
CA ILE A 286 10.97 -14.02 -6.12
C ILE A 286 12.44 -14.08 -6.58
N SER A 287 12.98 -15.29 -6.78
CA SER A 287 14.25 -15.44 -7.50
C SER A 287 13.99 -15.30 -9.00
N VAL A 288 14.98 -14.84 -9.77
CA VAL A 288 14.89 -14.62 -11.23
C VAL A 288 14.43 -15.88 -12.01
N SER A 289 14.53 -17.07 -11.43
CA SER A 289 14.05 -18.33 -12.01
C SER A 289 12.52 -18.47 -12.02
N TYR A 290 11.77 -17.59 -11.37
CA TYR A 290 10.30 -17.61 -11.34
C TYR A 290 9.64 -16.70 -12.37
N THR A 291 10.40 -16.01 -13.22
CA THR A 291 9.85 -15.21 -14.34
C THR A 291 9.12 -16.04 -15.40
N HIS A 292 9.11 -17.36 -15.26
CA HIS A 292 8.35 -18.31 -16.10
C HIS A 292 7.23 -19.04 -15.34
N LEU A 293 6.75 -18.50 -14.21
CA LEU A 293 5.51 -18.99 -13.64
C LEU A 293 4.35 -18.61 -14.58
N THR A 294 4.11 -19.45 -15.56
CA THR A 294 2.81 -19.54 -16.22
C THR A 294 1.80 -19.81 -15.13
N LEU A 295 0.97 -18.81 -14.84
CA LEU A 295 -0.24 -19.00 -14.08
C LEU A 295 -1.09 -20.03 -14.80
N PRO A 296 -1.72 -20.99 -14.10
CA PRO A 296 -2.59 -21.96 -14.71
C PRO A 296 -3.77 -21.31 -15.40
#